data_87c50bd5a26f7832a079ad7818d40b4e
#
_entry.id   87c50bd5a26f7832a079ad7818d40b4e
#
_cell.length_a   1.000
_cell.length_b   1.000
_cell.length_c   1.000
_cell.angle_alpha   90.00
_cell.angle_beta   90.00
_cell.angle_gamma   90.00
#
_symmetry.space_group_name_H-M   'P 1'
#
loop_
_entity.id
_entity.type
_entity.pdbx_description
1 polymer ?
#
loop_
_entity_poly.entity_id
_entity_poly.type
_entity_poly.pdbx_seq_one_letter_code
_entity_poly.pdbx_strand_id
1 'polypeptide(L)'
;MIRITDSHVVISDEVVYAEYNGKSTDEKPTIFGQILNIVNGERVLKDIAISTGSVFVEIDTGNVFFFDEDSSSWLKVGEWHG
;
A
#
# COMPACT_ATOMS: atom_id res chain seq x y z
N MET A 1 0.37 12.60 7.95
CA MET A 1 1.15 11.37 8.23
C MET A 1 0.32 10.16 7.85
N ILE A 2 0.90 9.26 7.06
CA ILE A 2 0.24 8.02 6.66
C ILE A 2 0.37 7.00 7.78
N ARG A 3 -0.73 6.30 8.08
CA ARG A 3 -0.75 5.21 9.06
C ARG A 3 -1.25 3.94 8.40
N ILE A 4 -0.67 2.82 8.83
CA ILE A 4 -1.17 1.50 8.45
C ILE A 4 -2.12 1.05 9.56
N THR A 5 -3.40 0.80 9.20
CA THR A 5 -4.41 0.36 10.17
C THR A 5 -4.60 -1.15 10.18
N ASP A 6 -4.26 -1.82 9.08
CA ASP A 6 -4.25 -3.28 8.99
C ASP A 6 -3.31 -3.70 7.85
N SER A 7 -2.72 -4.88 7.98
CA SER A 7 -1.91 -5.47 6.90
C SER A 7 -1.79 -6.97 7.09
N HIS A 8 -1.73 -7.71 5.98
CA HIS A 8 -1.45 -9.16 6.01
C HIS A 8 -0.91 -9.62 4.67
N VAL A 9 -0.13 -10.69 4.69
CA VAL A 9 0.45 -11.29 3.49
C VAL A 9 -0.68 -11.98 2.71
N VAL A 10 -0.76 -11.71 1.40
CA VAL A 10 -1.82 -12.24 0.53
C VAL A 10 -1.35 -13.46 -0.24
N ILE A 11 -0.20 -13.37 -0.91
CA ILE A 11 0.29 -14.42 -1.81
C ILE A 11 1.60 -15.01 -1.29
N SER A 12 2.51 -14.15 -0.87
CA SER A 12 3.84 -14.51 -0.38
C SER A 12 4.40 -13.32 0.38
N ASP A 13 5.66 -13.42 0.82
CA ASP A 13 6.34 -12.30 1.47
C ASP A 13 6.58 -11.11 0.53
N GLU A 14 6.20 -11.23 -0.74
CA GLU A 14 6.41 -10.19 -1.76
C GLU A 14 5.18 -9.32 -2.01
N VAL A 15 3.98 -9.77 -1.58
CA VAL A 15 2.74 -9.04 -1.82
C VAL A 15 1.94 -8.98 -0.52
N VAL A 16 1.60 -7.78 -0.10
CA VAL A 16 0.91 -7.54 1.17
C VAL A 16 -0.34 -6.71 0.93
N TYR A 17 -1.47 -7.20 1.47
CA TYR A 17 -2.66 -6.37 1.61
C TYR A 17 -2.44 -5.38 2.76
N ALA A 18 -2.78 -4.12 2.54
CA ALA A 18 -2.64 -3.11 3.58
C ALA A 18 -3.80 -2.13 3.54
N GLU A 19 -4.18 -1.66 4.71
CA GLU A 19 -5.16 -0.58 4.88
C GLU A 19 -4.43 0.61 5.47
N TYR A 20 -4.49 1.73 4.73
CA TYR A 20 -3.82 2.97 5.11
C TYR A 20 -4.82 4.05 5.41
N ASN A 21 -4.43 5.02 6.23
CA ASN A 21 -5.09 6.31 6.27
C ASN A 21 -4.05 7.44 6.29
N GLY A 22 -4.47 8.60 5.80
CA GLY A 22 -3.61 9.77 5.74
C GLY A 22 -4.41 10.95 5.20
N LYS A 23 -3.71 12.03 4.86
CA LYS A 23 -4.33 13.22 4.31
C LYS A 23 -4.17 13.27 2.79
N SER A 24 -4.99 14.08 2.13
CA SER A 24 -4.89 14.27 0.68
C SER A 24 -3.53 14.84 0.23
N THR A 25 -2.84 15.54 1.14
CA THR A 25 -1.51 16.09 0.89
C THR A 25 -0.39 15.08 1.09
N ASP A 26 -0.67 13.92 1.69
CA ASP A 26 0.32 12.87 1.86
C ASP A 26 0.50 12.11 0.56
N GLU A 27 1.75 11.83 0.20
CA GLU A 27 2.04 10.99 -0.96
C GLU A 27 1.66 9.54 -0.66
N LYS A 28 0.79 8.97 -1.48
CA LYS A 28 0.34 7.60 -1.31
C LYS A 28 1.45 6.61 -1.70
N PRO A 29 1.70 5.57 -0.88
CA PRO A 29 2.78 4.64 -1.16
C PRO A 29 2.49 3.77 -2.39
N THR A 30 3.53 3.41 -3.13
CA THR A 30 3.43 2.50 -4.27
C THR A 30 4.02 1.12 -3.97
N ILE A 31 4.73 1.00 -2.86
CA ILE A 31 5.22 -0.27 -2.33
C ILE A 31 4.90 -0.33 -0.84
N PHE A 32 4.74 -1.54 -0.30
CA PHE A 32 4.51 -1.71 1.13
C PHE A 32 5.80 -1.45 1.94
N GLY A 33 6.90 -1.92 1.44
CA GLY A 33 8.20 -1.77 2.07
C GLY A 33 9.26 -2.55 1.32
N GLN A 34 10.37 -2.83 2.00
CA GLN A 34 11.47 -3.58 1.42
C GLN A 34 11.98 -4.62 2.41
N ILE A 35 12.43 -5.77 1.89
CA ILE A 35 13.11 -6.80 2.67
C ILE A 35 14.52 -6.97 2.15
N LEU A 36 15.43 -7.37 3.03
CA LEU A 36 16.79 -7.71 2.66
C LEU A 36 16.84 -9.18 2.24
N ASN A 37 17.29 -9.41 1.02
CA ASN A 37 17.44 -10.75 0.48
C ASN A 37 18.92 -11.01 0.21
N ILE A 38 19.32 -12.28 0.22
CA ILE A 38 20.69 -12.67 -0.11
C ILE A 38 20.63 -13.48 -1.40
N VAL A 39 21.25 -12.97 -2.47
CA VAL A 39 21.33 -13.61 -3.78
C VAL A 39 22.79 -13.78 -4.13
N ASN A 40 23.23 -15.02 -4.32
CA ASN A 40 24.63 -15.34 -4.64
C ASN A 40 25.63 -14.72 -3.65
N GLY A 41 25.27 -14.69 -2.36
CA GLY A 41 26.11 -14.11 -1.31
C GLY A 41 26.06 -12.60 -1.20
N GLU A 42 25.32 -11.91 -2.06
CA GLU A 42 25.16 -10.47 -2.04
C GLU A 42 23.85 -10.05 -1.37
N ARG A 43 23.87 -8.93 -0.67
CA ARG A 43 22.68 -8.34 -0.05
C ARG A 43 21.94 -7.50 -1.08
N VAL A 44 20.69 -7.84 -1.34
CA VAL A 44 19.83 -7.13 -2.29
C VAL A 44 18.54 -6.74 -1.58
N LEU A 45 18.15 -5.47 -1.71
CA LEU A 45 16.84 -5.00 -1.23
C LEU A 45 15.77 -5.36 -2.25
N LYS A 46 14.71 -6.01 -1.79
CA LYS A 46 13.58 -6.42 -2.61
C LYS A 46 12.33 -5.68 -2.18
N ASP A 47 11.62 -5.08 -3.13
CA ASP A 47 10.37 -4.38 -2.86
C ASP A 47 9.26 -5.37 -2.53
N ILE A 48 8.48 -5.02 -1.50
CA ILE A 48 7.25 -5.74 -1.17
C ILE A 48 6.09 -4.98 -1.80
N ALA A 49 5.40 -5.61 -2.72
CA ALA A 49 4.29 -4.97 -3.44
C ALA A 49 3.05 -4.83 -2.56
N ILE A 50 2.26 -3.80 -2.84
CA ILE A 50 0.92 -3.63 -2.27
C ILE A 50 -0.05 -4.41 -3.16
N SER A 51 -0.91 -5.24 -2.55
CA SER A 51 -1.86 -6.03 -3.33
C SER A 51 -3.01 -5.18 -3.86
N THR A 52 -3.54 -5.56 -5.02
CA THR A 52 -4.79 -4.99 -5.53
C THR A 52 -5.90 -5.18 -4.50
N GLY A 53 -6.69 -4.14 -4.27
CA GLY A 53 -7.74 -4.13 -3.25
C GLY A 53 -7.30 -3.59 -1.91
N SER A 54 -6.01 -3.27 -1.72
CA SER A 54 -5.56 -2.52 -0.56
C SER A 54 -6.24 -1.14 -0.53
N VAL A 55 -6.44 -0.60 0.67
CA VAL A 55 -7.30 0.57 0.87
C VAL A 55 -6.49 1.75 1.40
N PHE A 56 -6.78 2.94 0.88
CA PHE A 56 -6.29 4.20 1.44
C PHE A 56 -7.47 5.14 1.67
N VAL A 57 -7.60 5.62 2.90
CA VAL A 57 -8.65 6.59 3.27
C VAL A 57 -7.99 7.94 3.54
N GLU A 58 -8.45 8.96 2.81
CA GLU A 58 -8.06 10.35 3.08
C GLU A 58 -8.94 10.90 4.20
N ILE A 59 -8.36 11.10 5.37
CA ILE A 59 -9.11 11.50 6.57
C ILE A 59 -9.59 12.94 6.52
N ASP A 60 -8.99 13.78 5.70
CA ASP A 60 -9.39 15.19 5.54
C ASP A 60 -10.48 15.39 4.49
N THR A 61 -10.59 14.50 3.51
CA THR A 61 -11.59 14.61 2.44
C THR A 61 -12.68 13.56 2.51
N GLY A 62 -12.40 12.42 3.16
CA GLY A 62 -13.27 11.26 3.18
C GLY A 62 -13.18 10.40 1.92
N ASN A 63 -12.29 10.71 1.01
CA ASN A 63 -12.10 9.91 -0.21
C ASN A 63 -11.48 8.56 0.12
N VAL A 64 -11.96 7.51 -0.56
CA VAL A 64 -11.49 6.14 -0.41
C VAL A 64 -10.91 5.67 -1.73
N PHE A 65 -9.72 5.07 -1.66
CA PHE A 65 -8.99 4.58 -2.84
C PHE A 65 -8.67 3.10 -2.67
N PHE A 66 -8.74 2.36 -3.77
CA PHE A 66 -8.22 1.00 -3.85
C PHE A 66 -6.96 0.99 -4.72
N PHE A 67 -5.99 0.16 -4.33
CA PHE A 67 -4.77 0.02 -5.09
C PHE A 67 -4.97 -0.92 -6.26
N ASP A 68 -4.38 -0.58 -7.42
CA ASP A 68 -4.37 -1.39 -8.62
C ASP A 68 -2.92 -1.75 -8.97
N GLU A 69 -2.57 -3.03 -8.87
CA GLU A 69 -1.22 -3.51 -9.18
C GLU A 69 -0.86 -3.32 -10.65
N ASP A 70 -1.82 -3.45 -11.55
CA ASP A 70 -1.59 -3.33 -12.99
C ASP A 70 -1.08 -1.95 -13.39
N SER A 71 -1.64 -0.90 -12.79
CA SER A 71 -1.22 0.48 -13.05
C SER A 71 -0.31 1.05 -11.97
N SER A 72 -0.07 0.31 -10.88
CA SER A 72 0.69 0.75 -9.70
C SER A 72 0.17 2.08 -9.17
N SER A 73 -1.15 2.24 -9.11
CA SER A 73 -1.78 3.49 -8.72
C SER A 73 -3.00 3.26 -7.84
N TRP A 74 -3.38 4.31 -7.12
CA TRP A 74 -4.55 4.34 -6.28
C TRP A 74 -5.72 4.91 -7.07
N LEU A 75 -6.82 4.15 -7.14
CA LEU A 75 -8.02 4.54 -7.87
C LEU A 75 -9.09 4.96 -6.86
N LYS A 76 -9.64 6.16 -7.03
CA LYS A 76 -10.73 6.63 -6.17
C LYS A 76 -11.99 5.80 -6.45
N VAL A 77 -12.51 5.14 -5.44
CA VAL A 77 -13.67 4.26 -5.56
C VAL A 77 -14.90 4.77 -4.82
N GLY A 78 -14.74 5.77 -3.96
CA GLY A 78 -15.87 6.31 -3.22
C GLY A 78 -15.48 7.38 -2.23
N GLU A 79 -16.46 7.76 -1.43
CA GLU A 79 -16.30 8.73 -0.34
C GLU A 79 -16.87 8.13 0.93
N TRP A 80 -16.17 8.35 2.03
CA TRP A 80 -16.60 7.89 3.33
C TRP A 80 -17.25 9.08 4.07
N HIS A 81 -18.48 8.85 4.49
CA HIS A 81 -19.23 9.83 5.28
C HIS A 81 -19.46 9.25 6.67
N GLY A 82 -18.50 9.49 7.55
CA GLY A 82 -18.55 8.96 8.90
C GLY A 82 -19.01 9.96 9.94
#